data_f53ee955992de9976477c8c76bfb8d08
#
_entry.id   f53ee955992de9976477c8c76bfb8d08
#
_cell.length_a   1.000
_cell.length_b   1.000
_cell.length_c   1.000
_cell.angle_alpha   90.00
_cell.angle_beta   90.00
_cell.angle_gamma   90.00
#
_symmetry.space_group_name_H-M   'P 1'
#
loop_
_entity.id
_entity.type
_entity.pdbx_description
1 polymer ?
#
loop_
_entity_poly.entity_id
_entity_poly.type
_entity_poly.pdbx_seq_one_letter_code
_entity_poly.pdbx_strand_id
1 'polypeptide(L)'
;MTFTAGIIGYGERGKTLERVIREHVPGIKLVAAADPAVERRKEAERNGLRTYQYAEHLLGDATPELVFITTNPPDHCRQVLMAAERGYHIFCEKPLAISPEEADRMVAAVRKAGVICTVDFETVFADSFDELHRQLQREEFGRIVRFDAVDKGRPPAYDIETCMPHFLHAFMTLTGSRPIEVFGRVIVDGRKATLADVIPISELYPQGRTHGIGMRADSIEASYLFENGVTVRYFLAELDEAYVIEAGKHAKPGSDFMHFIACGTRGQVKWHQTSTGYVYWKSVPSDTRKVMDWELVYAPEKPDPAWVIPTARLVQNFVSAIERGRDPATPIEDAAAVVDQVYGIYASHLAGRPLKLPLEERKHPLR
;
A
#
# COMPACT_ATOMS: atom_id res chain seq x y z
N MET A 1 -15.40 -3.61 24.05
CA MET A 1 -14.47 -2.72 24.81
C MET A 1 -14.30 -1.44 24.03
N THR A 2 -13.92 -0.33 24.68
CA THR A 2 -13.59 0.91 23.99
C THR A 2 -12.11 1.20 24.23
N PHE A 3 -11.33 1.22 23.17
CA PHE A 3 -9.89 1.50 23.25
C PHE A 3 -9.64 3.00 23.18
N THR A 4 -8.68 3.48 23.97
CA THR A 4 -8.13 4.83 23.83
C THR A 4 -7.08 4.88 22.74
N ALA A 5 -7.08 5.94 21.91
CA ALA A 5 -6.14 6.03 20.79
C ALA A 5 -5.51 7.42 20.63
N GLY A 6 -4.25 7.44 20.18
CA GLY A 6 -3.50 8.62 19.79
C GLY A 6 -3.14 8.59 18.29
N ILE A 7 -3.08 9.78 17.68
CA ILE A 7 -2.65 9.96 16.28
C ILE A 7 -1.30 10.69 16.27
N ILE A 8 -0.30 10.10 15.60
CA ILE A 8 1.01 10.71 15.35
C ILE A 8 1.08 11.11 13.87
N GLY A 9 1.16 12.44 13.63
CA GLY A 9 1.02 13.03 12.30
C GLY A 9 -0.43 13.45 12.00
N TYR A 10 -0.76 14.71 12.24
CA TYR A 10 -2.12 15.24 12.03
C TYR A 10 -2.23 16.02 10.70
N GLY A 11 -1.63 15.41 9.63
CA GLY A 11 -1.80 15.86 8.25
C GLY A 11 -3.12 15.40 7.65
N GLU A 12 -3.25 15.48 6.32
CA GLU A 12 -4.49 15.09 5.62
C GLU A 12 -4.90 13.63 5.91
N ARG A 13 -3.91 12.70 5.97
CA ARG A 13 -4.23 11.30 6.29
C ARG A 13 -4.66 11.12 7.73
N GLY A 14 -3.99 11.78 8.70
CA GLY A 14 -4.39 11.75 10.11
C GLY A 14 -5.79 12.29 10.34
N LYS A 15 -6.17 13.38 9.68
CA LYS A 15 -7.52 13.96 9.71
C LYS A 15 -8.57 13.04 9.07
N THR A 16 -8.23 12.44 7.94
CA THR A 16 -9.12 11.46 7.30
C THR A 16 -9.37 10.29 8.22
N LEU A 17 -8.33 9.77 8.85
CA LEU A 17 -8.43 8.65 9.78
C LEU A 17 -9.23 9.01 11.03
N GLU A 18 -9.02 10.21 11.59
CA GLU A 18 -9.86 10.71 12.71
C GLU A 18 -11.35 10.71 12.33
N ARG A 19 -11.69 11.27 11.17
CA ARG A 19 -13.07 11.29 10.68
C ARG A 19 -13.64 9.89 10.52
N VAL A 20 -12.90 8.99 9.86
CA VAL A 20 -13.29 7.58 9.68
C VAL A 20 -13.54 6.90 11.02
N ILE A 21 -12.63 7.07 11.97
CA ILE A 21 -12.77 6.46 13.31
C ILE A 21 -14.03 7.00 14.01
N ARG A 22 -14.25 8.32 14.02
CA ARG A 22 -15.40 8.92 14.69
C ARG A 22 -16.74 8.51 14.08
N GLU A 23 -16.79 8.42 12.76
CA GLU A 23 -18.04 8.18 12.04
C GLU A 23 -18.37 6.68 11.91
N HIS A 24 -17.34 5.81 11.83
CA HIS A 24 -17.52 4.41 11.43
C HIS A 24 -16.94 3.38 12.38
N VAL A 25 -16.16 3.76 13.42
CA VAL A 25 -15.51 2.81 14.32
C VAL A 25 -15.80 3.14 15.80
N PRO A 26 -16.99 2.84 16.29
CA PRO A 26 -17.46 3.26 17.64
C PRO A 26 -16.63 2.67 18.80
N GLY A 27 -15.83 1.64 18.57
CA GLY A 27 -14.99 1.00 19.59
C GLY A 27 -13.68 1.75 19.90
N ILE A 28 -13.42 2.92 19.31
CA ILE A 28 -12.21 3.71 19.52
C ILE A 28 -12.56 5.11 20.00
N LYS A 29 -11.92 5.54 21.11
CA LYS A 29 -11.94 6.91 21.61
C LYS A 29 -10.61 7.60 21.33
N LEU A 30 -10.61 8.52 20.39
CA LEU A 30 -9.44 9.36 20.13
C LEU A 30 -9.26 10.36 21.29
N VAL A 31 -8.07 10.38 21.89
CA VAL A 31 -7.76 11.20 23.07
C VAL A 31 -6.64 12.21 22.82
N ALA A 32 -5.73 11.96 21.88
CA ALA A 32 -4.58 12.81 21.64
C ALA A 32 -4.12 12.81 20.18
N ALA A 33 -3.43 13.89 19.79
CA ALA A 33 -2.72 13.98 18.52
C ALA A 33 -1.34 14.64 18.71
N ALA A 34 -0.34 14.21 17.94
CA ALA A 34 0.97 14.82 17.87
C ALA A 34 1.30 15.26 16.43
N ASP A 35 1.70 16.55 16.28
CA ASP A 35 2.19 17.07 15.00
C ASP A 35 3.12 18.26 15.26
N PRO A 36 4.28 18.39 14.56
CA PRO A 36 5.18 19.52 14.74
C PRO A 36 4.56 20.87 14.32
N ALA A 37 3.60 20.86 13.36
CA ALA A 37 2.96 22.07 12.86
C ALA A 37 1.90 22.62 13.83
N VAL A 38 2.08 23.86 14.26
CA VAL A 38 1.18 24.53 15.21
C VAL A 38 -0.27 24.57 14.71
N GLU A 39 -0.47 24.86 13.43
CA GLU A 39 -1.82 24.99 12.86
C GLU A 39 -2.58 23.64 12.86
N ARG A 40 -1.87 22.54 12.63
CA ARG A 40 -2.45 21.20 12.71
C ARG A 40 -2.82 20.83 14.15
N ARG A 41 -1.99 21.20 15.13
CA ARG A 41 -2.33 21.00 16.55
C ARG A 41 -3.56 21.80 16.96
N LYS A 42 -3.66 23.09 16.57
CA LYS A 42 -4.85 23.89 16.83
C LYS A 42 -6.14 23.30 16.22
N GLU A 43 -6.02 22.65 15.06
CA GLU A 43 -7.15 21.95 14.44
C GLU A 43 -7.54 20.71 15.27
N ALA A 44 -6.57 19.91 15.70
CA ALA A 44 -6.82 18.77 16.58
C ALA A 44 -7.45 19.17 17.92
N GLU A 45 -7.01 20.30 18.52
CA GLU A 45 -7.59 20.86 19.75
C GLU A 45 -9.05 21.26 19.56
N ARG A 46 -9.39 21.88 18.42
CA ARG A 46 -10.79 22.20 18.08
C ARG A 46 -11.67 20.96 17.96
N ASN A 47 -11.07 19.84 17.57
CA ASN A 47 -11.73 18.53 17.52
C ASN A 47 -11.73 17.80 18.87
N GLY A 48 -11.27 18.47 19.97
CA GLY A 48 -11.30 17.94 21.33
C GLY A 48 -10.16 16.97 21.67
N LEU A 49 -9.08 16.97 20.90
CA LEU A 49 -7.90 16.15 21.18
C LEU A 49 -6.88 16.92 22.03
N ARG A 50 -6.26 16.25 22.99
CA ARG A 50 -5.06 16.77 23.63
C ARG A 50 -3.90 16.75 22.64
N THR A 51 -3.14 17.84 22.53
CA THR A 51 -2.12 17.96 21.49
C THR A 51 -0.70 17.98 22.03
N TYR A 52 0.21 17.48 21.20
CA TYR A 52 1.64 17.41 21.48
C TYR A 52 2.44 17.82 20.24
N GLN A 53 3.62 18.41 20.46
CA GLN A 53 4.50 18.76 19.36
C GLN A 53 5.25 17.53 18.82
N TYR A 54 5.59 16.58 19.69
CA TYR A 54 6.40 15.40 19.38
C TYR A 54 5.69 14.11 19.78
N ALA A 55 5.93 13.06 19.02
CA ALA A 55 5.39 11.72 19.26
C ALA A 55 5.75 11.18 20.65
N GLU A 56 6.97 11.43 21.10
CA GLU A 56 7.51 10.99 22.40
C GLU A 56 6.64 11.46 23.56
N HIS A 57 6.20 12.72 23.51
CA HIS A 57 5.36 13.30 24.56
C HIS A 57 3.95 12.70 24.53
N LEU A 58 3.37 12.49 23.33
CA LEU A 58 2.07 11.79 23.23
C LEU A 58 2.15 10.39 23.83
N LEU A 59 3.17 9.63 23.46
CA LEU A 59 3.35 8.25 23.93
C LEU A 59 3.67 8.16 25.42
N GLY A 60 4.32 9.17 25.99
CA GLY A 60 4.65 9.22 27.43
C GLY A 60 3.50 9.70 28.32
N ASP A 61 2.75 10.71 27.86
CA ASP A 61 1.77 11.43 28.70
C ASP A 61 0.33 10.97 28.50
N ALA A 62 -0.07 10.72 27.24
CA ALA A 62 -1.45 10.32 26.92
C ALA A 62 -1.70 8.83 27.15
N THR A 63 -0.66 8.02 27.13
CA THR A 63 -0.67 6.56 27.35
C THR A 63 -1.86 5.87 26.67
N PRO A 64 -2.01 6.01 25.33
CA PRO A 64 -3.13 5.38 24.61
C PRO A 64 -2.90 3.88 24.51
N GLU A 65 -3.98 3.10 24.30
CA GLU A 65 -3.87 1.66 24.02
C GLU A 65 -3.51 1.41 22.55
N LEU A 66 -3.98 2.28 21.66
CA LEU A 66 -3.74 2.22 20.21
C LEU A 66 -2.99 3.48 19.74
N VAL A 67 -2.08 3.30 18.80
CA VAL A 67 -1.36 4.40 18.16
C VAL A 67 -1.52 4.31 16.64
N PHE A 68 -2.02 5.39 16.04
CA PHE A 68 -2.13 5.56 14.60
C PHE A 68 -0.96 6.43 14.11
N ILE A 69 -0.05 5.86 13.33
CA ILE A 69 1.12 6.52 12.78
C ILE A 69 0.82 6.91 11.35
N THR A 70 0.66 8.22 11.10
CA THR A 70 0.28 8.81 9.82
C THR A 70 1.24 9.91 9.38
N THR A 71 2.49 9.79 9.81
CA THR A 71 3.60 10.68 9.47
C THR A 71 4.18 10.37 8.09
N ASN A 72 5.27 11.00 7.74
CA ASN A 72 6.02 10.65 6.53
C ASN A 72 6.83 9.35 6.75
N PRO A 73 7.04 8.53 5.71
CA PRO A 73 7.68 7.22 5.82
C PRO A 73 9.02 7.18 6.57
N PRO A 74 9.93 8.17 6.46
CA PRO A 74 11.19 8.16 7.22
C PRO A 74 11.03 8.18 8.74
N ASP A 75 9.88 8.62 9.24
CA ASP A 75 9.60 8.67 10.68
C ASP A 75 8.97 7.38 11.21
N HIS A 76 8.41 6.53 10.34
CA HIS A 76 7.66 5.34 10.73
C HIS A 76 8.48 4.40 11.59
N CYS A 77 9.71 4.07 11.17
CA CYS A 77 10.55 3.13 11.92
C CYS A 77 10.76 3.59 13.36
N ARG A 78 11.19 4.82 13.58
CA ARG A 78 11.41 5.38 14.93
C ARG A 78 10.13 5.35 15.76
N GLN A 79 9.00 5.73 15.18
CA GLN A 79 7.73 5.82 15.88
C GLN A 79 7.14 4.44 16.23
N VAL A 80 7.25 3.47 15.31
CA VAL A 80 6.83 2.08 15.57
C VAL A 80 7.68 1.45 16.68
N LEU A 81 9.02 1.65 16.66
CA LEU A 81 9.88 1.15 17.72
C LEU A 81 9.47 1.73 19.08
N MET A 82 9.26 3.04 19.18
CA MET A 82 8.87 3.71 20.42
C MET A 82 7.49 3.25 20.94
N ALA A 83 6.53 3.04 20.05
CA ALA A 83 5.20 2.57 20.41
C ALA A 83 5.23 1.09 20.87
N ALA A 84 5.95 0.23 20.14
CA ALA A 84 6.14 -1.17 20.50
C ALA A 84 6.84 -1.34 21.87
N GLU A 85 7.90 -0.58 22.11
CA GLU A 85 8.63 -0.60 23.40
C GLU A 85 7.73 -0.27 24.61
N ARG A 86 6.66 0.51 24.38
CA ARG A 86 5.68 0.88 25.39
C ARG A 86 4.47 -0.06 25.48
N GLY A 87 4.43 -1.08 24.62
CA GLY A 87 3.35 -2.07 24.60
C GLY A 87 2.06 -1.57 23.93
N TYR A 88 2.11 -0.52 23.10
CA TYR A 88 0.94 -0.03 22.36
C TYR A 88 0.70 -0.83 21.10
N HIS A 89 -0.56 -1.12 20.78
CA HIS A 89 -0.93 -1.67 19.48
C HIS A 89 -0.86 -0.59 18.40
N ILE A 90 -0.43 -0.94 17.19
CA ILE A 90 0.02 0.00 16.18
C ILE A 90 -0.77 -0.14 14.89
N PHE A 91 -1.29 0.97 14.39
CA PHE A 91 -1.71 1.14 13.02
C PHE A 91 -0.68 2.05 12.32
N CYS A 92 -0.03 1.56 11.27
CA CYS A 92 0.99 2.34 10.55
C CYS A 92 0.58 2.57 9.10
N GLU A 93 0.75 3.81 8.62
CA GLU A 93 0.60 4.13 7.20
C GLU A 93 1.65 3.42 6.34
N LYS A 94 1.27 3.20 5.09
CA LYS A 94 2.18 2.70 4.06
C LYS A 94 2.97 3.88 3.41
N PRO A 95 4.14 3.61 2.82
CA PRO A 95 4.94 2.39 2.95
C PRO A 95 5.43 2.20 4.38
N LEU A 96 5.57 0.94 4.81
CA LEU A 96 5.99 0.64 6.19
C LEU A 96 7.31 1.31 6.57
N ALA A 97 8.30 1.23 5.70
CA ALA A 97 9.68 1.68 5.93
C ALA A 97 10.34 2.14 4.63
N ILE A 98 11.44 2.86 4.75
CA ILE A 98 12.24 3.35 3.61
C ILE A 98 13.47 2.45 3.31
N SER A 99 13.56 1.30 3.92
CA SER A 99 14.54 0.25 3.59
C SER A 99 14.12 -1.09 4.18
N PRO A 100 14.60 -2.21 3.62
CA PRO A 100 14.43 -3.54 4.22
C PRO A 100 14.97 -3.63 5.65
N GLU A 101 16.11 -3.01 5.94
CA GLU A 101 16.72 -2.98 7.29
C GLU A 101 15.77 -2.33 8.33
N GLU A 102 15.13 -1.22 7.99
CA GLU A 102 14.15 -0.58 8.87
C GLU A 102 12.93 -1.48 9.09
N ALA A 103 12.41 -2.10 8.02
CA ALA A 103 11.30 -3.03 8.11
C ALA A 103 11.61 -4.21 9.04
N ASP A 104 12.81 -4.80 8.94
CA ASP A 104 13.26 -5.89 9.84
C ASP A 104 13.28 -5.46 11.30
N ARG A 105 13.80 -4.25 11.58
CA ARG A 105 13.83 -3.69 12.95
C ARG A 105 12.43 -3.49 13.51
N MET A 106 11.50 -3.00 12.68
CA MET A 106 10.11 -2.78 13.08
C MET A 106 9.42 -4.12 13.38
N VAL A 107 9.55 -5.11 12.50
CA VAL A 107 9.00 -6.47 12.73
C VAL A 107 9.57 -7.08 14.02
N ALA A 108 10.88 -7.01 14.22
CA ALA A 108 11.53 -7.55 15.41
C ALA A 108 11.04 -6.88 16.70
N ALA A 109 10.85 -5.55 16.68
CA ALA A 109 10.35 -4.79 17.83
C ALA A 109 8.90 -5.15 18.18
N VAL A 110 8.02 -5.20 17.18
CA VAL A 110 6.61 -5.57 17.34
C VAL A 110 6.46 -6.98 17.89
N ARG A 111 7.21 -7.95 17.32
CA ARG A 111 7.23 -9.35 17.81
C ARG A 111 7.73 -9.45 19.24
N LYS A 112 8.81 -8.78 19.56
CA LYS A 112 9.41 -8.76 20.92
C LYS A 112 8.43 -8.19 21.95
N ALA A 113 7.69 -7.15 21.58
CA ALA A 113 6.71 -6.51 22.46
C ALA A 113 5.39 -7.31 22.60
N GLY A 114 5.12 -8.24 21.67
CA GLY A 114 3.86 -9.00 21.65
C GLY A 114 2.64 -8.14 21.33
N VAL A 115 2.83 -7.00 20.65
CA VAL A 115 1.75 -6.10 20.24
C VAL A 115 1.29 -6.41 18.82
N ILE A 116 0.04 -6.09 18.53
CA ILE A 116 -0.51 -6.18 17.16
C ILE A 116 -0.09 -4.91 16.39
N CYS A 117 0.45 -5.12 15.19
CA CYS A 117 0.71 -4.04 14.25
C CYS A 117 0.04 -4.35 12.91
N THR A 118 -0.80 -3.43 12.44
CA THR A 118 -1.42 -3.47 11.11
C THR A 118 -0.88 -2.34 10.25
N VAL A 119 -0.81 -2.57 8.93
CA VAL A 119 -0.36 -1.56 7.97
C VAL A 119 -1.48 -1.20 7.01
N ASP A 120 -1.56 0.06 6.62
CA ASP A 120 -2.66 0.61 5.85
C ASP A 120 -2.68 0.15 4.38
N PHE A 121 -3.11 -1.08 4.17
CA PHE A 121 -3.46 -1.63 2.87
C PHE A 121 -4.99 -1.73 2.72
N GLU A 122 -5.68 -0.61 2.83
CA GLU A 122 -7.16 -0.52 2.81
C GLU A 122 -7.78 -1.12 1.54
N THR A 123 -7.02 -1.21 0.46
CA THR A 123 -7.45 -1.74 -0.84
C THR A 123 -8.09 -3.13 -0.76
N VAL A 124 -7.55 -4.02 0.08
CA VAL A 124 -8.09 -5.38 0.23
C VAL A 124 -9.41 -5.44 1.02
N PHE A 125 -9.88 -4.32 1.54
CA PHE A 125 -11.16 -4.20 2.24
C PHE A 125 -12.25 -3.54 1.38
N ALA A 126 -11.98 -3.25 0.11
CA ALA A 126 -12.95 -2.68 -0.81
C ALA A 126 -13.98 -3.74 -1.28
N ASP A 127 -15.23 -3.34 -1.47
CA ASP A 127 -16.28 -4.23 -2.01
C ASP A 127 -15.90 -4.80 -3.38
N SER A 128 -15.21 -4.00 -4.20
CA SER A 128 -14.69 -4.46 -5.49
C SER A 128 -13.60 -5.53 -5.36
N PHE A 129 -12.84 -5.53 -4.26
CA PHE A 129 -11.85 -6.56 -3.97
C PHE A 129 -12.52 -7.87 -3.53
N ASP A 130 -13.59 -7.79 -2.74
CA ASP A 130 -14.41 -8.95 -2.41
C ASP A 130 -15.05 -9.57 -3.66
N GLU A 131 -15.52 -8.72 -4.59
CA GLU A 131 -16.03 -9.19 -5.88
C GLU A 131 -14.93 -9.85 -6.72
N LEU A 132 -13.77 -9.20 -6.84
CA LEU A 132 -12.60 -9.80 -7.49
C LEU A 132 -12.32 -11.19 -6.92
N HIS A 133 -12.25 -11.31 -5.60
CA HIS A 133 -11.99 -12.59 -4.93
C HIS A 133 -13.05 -13.64 -5.30
N ARG A 134 -14.34 -13.28 -5.31
CA ARG A 134 -15.44 -14.18 -5.76
C ARG A 134 -15.27 -14.63 -7.19
N GLN A 135 -14.87 -13.73 -8.11
CA GLN A 135 -14.66 -14.11 -9.51
C GLN A 135 -13.48 -15.08 -9.67
N LEU A 136 -12.42 -14.94 -8.85
CA LEU A 136 -11.28 -15.87 -8.89
C LEU A 136 -11.62 -17.28 -8.35
N GLN A 137 -12.68 -17.42 -7.55
CA GLN A 137 -13.15 -18.70 -7.01
C GLN A 137 -14.09 -19.44 -8.00
N ARG A 138 -14.47 -18.83 -9.11
CA ARG A 138 -15.32 -19.49 -10.12
C ARG A 138 -14.61 -20.66 -10.77
N GLU A 139 -15.34 -21.75 -11.00
CA GLU A 139 -14.81 -22.91 -11.72
C GLU A 139 -14.31 -22.53 -13.10
N GLU A 140 -15.00 -21.62 -13.78
CA GLU A 140 -14.66 -21.10 -15.12
C GLU A 140 -13.36 -20.31 -15.16
N PHE A 141 -12.89 -19.80 -14.01
CA PHE A 141 -11.60 -19.11 -13.92
C PHE A 141 -10.45 -20.11 -13.96
N GLY A 142 -10.58 -21.23 -13.28
CA GLY A 142 -9.51 -22.21 -13.07
C GLY A 142 -8.52 -21.74 -11.99
N ARG A 143 -7.26 -22.15 -12.08
CA ARG A 143 -6.21 -21.68 -11.14
C ARG A 143 -5.54 -20.41 -11.65
N ILE A 144 -5.12 -19.55 -10.75
CA ILE A 144 -4.32 -18.36 -11.05
C ILE A 144 -2.98 -18.80 -11.67
N VAL A 145 -2.57 -18.15 -12.74
CA VAL A 145 -1.28 -18.38 -13.42
C VAL A 145 -0.42 -17.13 -13.36
N ARG A 146 -1.03 -15.96 -13.57
CA ARG A 146 -0.30 -14.70 -13.71
C ARG A 146 -1.18 -13.50 -13.36
N PHE A 147 -0.53 -12.45 -12.89
CA PHE A 147 -1.09 -11.09 -12.88
C PHE A 147 -0.31 -10.20 -13.85
N ASP A 148 -1.04 -9.35 -14.57
CA ASP A 148 -0.50 -8.29 -15.40
C ASP A 148 -1.05 -6.96 -14.87
N ALA A 149 -0.19 -6.12 -14.32
CA ALA A 149 -0.57 -4.86 -13.68
C ALA A 149 -0.01 -3.64 -14.40
N VAL A 150 -0.83 -2.62 -14.53
CA VAL A 150 -0.48 -1.29 -15.00
C VAL A 150 -0.89 -0.29 -13.94
N ASP A 151 0.06 0.49 -13.44
CA ASP A 151 -0.20 1.50 -12.44
C ASP A 151 -0.15 2.92 -13.02
N LYS A 152 -0.60 3.88 -12.23
CA LYS A 152 -0.51 5.28 -12.58
C LYS A 152 0.94 5.72 -12.58
N GLY A 153 1.45 6.09 -13.74
CA GLY A 153 2.66 6.89 -13.84
C GLY A 153 2.32 8.38 -13.72
N ARG A 154 3.23 9.18 -13.19
CA ARG A 154 3.21 10.64 -13.34
C ARG A 154 4.59 11.08 -13.81
N PRO A 155 4.71 12.10 -14.67
CA PRO A 155 6.00 12.61 -15.07
C PRO A 155 6.67 13.45 -13.96
N PRO A 156 7.99 13.32 -13.77
CA PRO A 156 8.80 12.15 -14.13
C PRO A 156 8.48 10.96 -13.21
N ALA A 157 8.41 9.77 -13.75
CA ALA A 157 8.15 8.59 -12.94
C ALA A 157 9.38 8.30 -12.06
N TYR A 158 9.57 7.79 -10.81
CA TYR A 158 8.61 7.80 -9.88
C TYR A 158 8.86 7.10 -8.57
N ASP A 159 8.13 7.48 -7.71
CA ASP A 159 7.88 7.01 -6.37
C ASP A 159 7.13 5.65 -6.38
N ILE A 160 7.85 4.56 -6.71
CA ILE A 160 7.30 3.21 -6.64
C ILE A 160 6.90 2.83 -5.21
N GLU A 161 7.49 3.47 -4.21
CA GLU A 161 7.20 3.24 -2.79
C GLU A 161 5.77 3.63 -2.42
N THR A 162 5.17 4.54 -3.17
CA THR A 162 3.81 5.01 -2.89
C THR A 162 2.74 4.31 -3.71
N CYS A 163 3.04 4.01 -4.97
CA CYS A 163 2.05 3.49 -5.91
C CYS A 163 1.90 1.97 -5.80
N MET A 164 3.02 1.22 -5.84
CA MET A 164 3.02 -0.23 -5.90
C MET A 164 2.54 -0.98 -4.64
N PRO A 165 2.74 -0.49 -3.39
CA PRO A 165 2.52 -1.30 -2.20
C PRO A 165 1.13 -1.94 -2.10
N HIS A 166 0.08 -1.24 -2.51
CA HIS A 166 -1.29 -1.77 -2.48
C HIS A 166 -1.47 -2.97 -3.41
N PHE A 167 -0.93 -2.91 -4.65
CA PHE A 167 -1.01 -4.02 -5.59
C PHE A 167 -0.14 -5.20 -5.15
N LEU A 168 1.07 -4.94 -4.67
CA LEU A 168 1.97 -6.00 -4.21
C LEU A 168 1.37 -6.76 -3.03
N HIS A 169 0.76 -6.06 -2.07
CA HIS A 169 0.01 -6.69 -0.99
C HIS A 169 -1.21 -7.46 -1.50
N ALA A 170 -1.98 -6.88 -2.44
CA ALA A 170 -3.14 -7.53 -3.03
C ALA A 170 -2.77 -8.85 -3.72
N PHE A 171 -1.64 -8.92 -4.45
CA PHE A 171 -1.18 -10.16 -5.08
C PHE A 171 -0.83 -11.24 -4.06
N MET A 172 -0.18 -10.89 -2.94
CA MET A 172 0.07 -11.84 -1.85
C MET A 172 -1.24 -12.35 -1.25
N THR A 173 -2.20 -11.47 -1.00
CA THR A 173 -3.52 -11.82 -0.47
C THR A 173 -4.28 -12.75 -1.42
N LEU A 174 -4.33 -12.44 -2.72
CA LEU A 174 -5.06 -13.22 -3.73
C LEU A 174 -4.42 -14.58 -4.01
N THR A 175 -3.11 -14.69 -3.89
CA THR A 175 -2.38 -15.95 -4.14
C THR A 175 -2.23 -16.82 -2.90
N GLY A 176 -2.35 -16.23 -1.70
CA GLY A 176 -1.99 -16.88 -0.45
C GLY A 176 -0.53 -17.31 -0.39
N SER A 177 0.37 -16.63 -1.12
CA SER A 177 1.76 -17.04 -1.34
C SER A 177 2.71 -15.84 -1.27
N ARG A 178 3.99 -16.10 -1.06
CA ARG A 178 5.04 -15.08 -0.99
C ARG A 178 5.85 -15.03 -2.30
N PRO A 179 6.30 -13.84 -2.73
CA PRO A 179 7.27 -13.74 -3.82
C PRO A 179 8.65 -14.21 -3.36
N ILE A 180 9.32 -14.98 -4.21
CA ILE A 180 10.65 -15.55 -3.97
C ILE A 180 11.74 -14.99 -4.90
N GLU A 181 11.33 -14.28 -5.95
CA GLU A 181 12.26 -13.68 -6.91
C GLU A 181 11.66 -12.38 -7.46
N VAL A 182 12.52 -11.41 -7.72
CA VAL A 182 12.20 -10.15 -8.40
C VAL A 182 13.19 -9.86 -9.52
N PHE A 183 12.69 -9.39 -10.66
CA PHE A 183 13.46 -8.73 -11.70
C PHE A 183 12.91 -7.34 -11.96
N GLY A 184 13.79 -6.32 -11.93
CA GLY A 184 13.46 -4.93 -12.16
C GLY A 184 14.23 -4.33 -13.32
N ARG A 185 13.56 -3.39 -14.03
CA ARG A 185 14.16 -2.55 -15.06
C ARG A 185 13.66 -1.13 -14.92
N VAL A 186 14.58 -0.17 -14.87
CA VAL A 186 14.28 1.28 -14.79
C VAL A 186 14.91 1.95 -16.01
N ILE A 187 14.11 2.68 -16.76
CA ILE A 187 14.52 3.41 -17.98
C ILE A 187 14.37 4.89 -17.75
N VAL A 188 15.38 5.67 -18.15
CA VAL A 188 15.38 7.12 -18.13
C VAL A 188 16.01 7.66 -19.42
N ASP A 189 15.36 8.61 -20.06
CA ASP A 189 15.81 9.21 -21.34
C ASP A 189 16.16 8.12 -22.41
N GLY A 190 15.32 7.06 -22.47
CA GLY A 190 15.48 5.93 -23.39
C GLY A 190 16.66 5.00 -23.10
N ARG A 191 17.36 5.16 -21.98
CA ARG A 191 18.50 4.34 -21.54
C ARG A 191 18.25 3.68 -20.18
N LYS A 192 19.04 2.69 -19.87
CA LYS A 192 19.06 2.07 -18.53
C LYS A 192 19.49 3.11 -17.48
N ALA A 193 18.68 3.28 -16.43
CA ALA A 193 19.00 4.19 -15.34
C ALA A 193 20.25 3.73 -14.55
N THR A 194 20.90 4.66 -13.87
CA THR A 194 22.10 4.43 -13.06
C THR A 194 21.96 5.17 -11.72
N LEU A 195 22.91 5.01 -10.83
CA LEU A 195 22.93 5.78 -9.57
C LEU A 195 23.03 7.29 -9.78
N ALA A 196 23.49 7.76 -10.95
CA ALA A 196 23.48 9.20 -11.28
C ALA A 196 22.05 9.77 -11.52
N ASP A 197 21.07 8.89 -11.72
CA ASP A 197 19.66 9.26 -11.93
C ASP A 197 18.86 9.23 -10.62
N VAL A 198 19.52 9.00 -9.48
CA VAL A 198 18.88 9.06 -8.16
C VAL A 198 18.64 10.51 -7.77
N ILE A 199 17.41 10.80 -7.38
CA ILE A 199 16.98 12.14 -6.99
C ILE A 199 16.21 12.11 -5.67
N PRO A 200 16.19 13.21 -4.90
CA PRO A 200 15.29 13.34 -3.77
C PRO A 200 13.82 13.27 -4.22
N ILE A 201 12.99 12.55 -3.47
CA ILE A 201 11.54 12.47 -3.77
C ILE A 201 10.87 13.85 -3.71
N SER A 202 11.42 14.79 -2.93
CA SER A 202 10.96 16.18 -2.88
C SER A 202 11.04 16.89 -4.23
N GLU A 203 11.92 16.50 -5.13
CA GLU A 203 12.00 17.05 -6.49
C GLU A 203 10.87 16.54 -7.39
N LEU A 204 10.37 15.35 -7.11
CA LEU A 204 9.23 14.74 -7.81
C LEU A 204 7.89 15.30 -7.32
N TYR A 205 7.82 15.72 -6.06
CA TYR A 205 6.60 16.22 -5.41
C TYR A 205 6.84 17.54 -4.67
N PRO A 206 6.98 18.68 -5.39
CA PRO A 206 7.31 19.96 -4.75
C PRO A 206 6.30 20.44 -3.69
N GLN A 207 5.08 19.90 -3.70
CA GLN A 207 3.97 20.38 -2.88
C GLN A 207 3.58 19.47 -1.69
N GLY A 208 4.34 18.42 -1.35
CA GLY A 208 3.84 17.61 -0.23
C GLY A 208 4.69 16.48 0.30
N ARG A 209 5.68 15.98 -0.42
CA ARG A 209 6.54 14.89 0.06
C ARG A 209 7.99 15.35 0.04
N THR A 210 8.58 15.45 1.22
CA THR A 210 9.89 16.08 1.39
C THR A 210 11.00 15.10 1.68
N HIS A 211 10.72 13.79 1.73
CA HIS A 211 11.67 12.82 2.28
C HIS A 211 11.76 11.56 1.45
N GLY A 212 12.97 11.01 1.35
CA GLY A 212 13.30 9.82 0.60
C GLY A 212 14.08 10.12 -0.67
N ILE A 213 14.55 9.06 -1.31
CA ILE A 213 15.23 9.11 -2.60
C ILE A 213 14.58 8.07 -3.52
N GLY A 214 14.47 8.41 -4.79
CA GLY A 214 13.99 7.53 -5.85
C GLY A 214 14.87 7.65 -7.07
N MET A 215 14.61 6.85 -8.07
CA MET A 215 15.30 6.91 -9.34
C MET A 215 14.36 7.55 -10.37
N ARG A 216 14.77 8.67 -10.97
CA ARG A 216 14.02 9.26 -12.08
C ARG A 216 13.86 8.20 -13.18
N ALA A 217 12.67 8.07 -13.73
CA ALA A 217 12.39 7.10 -14.77
C ALA A 217 11.30 7.56 -15.73
N ASP A 218 11.40 7.15 -16.99
CA ASP A 218 10.32 7.21 -17.97
C ASP A 218 9.42 5.98 -17.81
N SER A 219 10.02 4.85 -17.45
CA SER A 219 9.29 3.63 -17.16
C SER A 219 10.02 2.73 -16.16
N ILE A 220 9.21 1.98 -15.42
CA ILE A 220 9.67 0.91 -14.51
C ILE A 220 8.89 -0.35 -14.85
N GLU A 221 9.63 -1.42 -15.13
CA GLU A 221 9.10 -2.77 -15.27
C GLU A 221 9.57 -3.62 -14.11
N ALA A 222 8.67 -4.43 -13.57
CA ALA A 222 9.02 -5.44 -12.58
C ALA A 222 8.34 -6.77 -12.90
N SER A 223 9.02 -7.87 -12.59
CA SER A 223 8.40 -9.19 -12.56
C SER A 223 8.76 -9.92 -11.28
N TYR A 224 7.79 -10.68 -10.77
CA TYR A 224 7.95 -11.48 -9.56
C TYR A 224 7.57 -12.92 -9.83
N LEU A 225 8.30 -13.86 -9.21
CA LEU A 225 7.91 -15.26 -9.10
C LEU A 225 7.49 -15.54 -7.67
N PHE A 226 6.34 -16.16 -7.49
CA PHE A 226 5.81 -16.58 -6.20
C PHE A 226 6.12 -18.05 -5.92
N GLU A 227 6.18 -18.46 -4.65
CA GLU A 227 6.46 -19.84 -4.23
C GLU A 227 5.54 -20.88 -4.89
N ASN A 228 4.27 -20.53 -5.11
CA ASN A 228 3.27 -21.38 -5.77
C ASN A 228 3.36 -21.35 -7.31
N GLY A 229 4.38 -20.72 -7.88
CA GLY A 229 4.62 -20.65 -9.33
C GLY A 229 3.80 -19.56 -10.06
N VAL A 230 2.99 -18.78 -9.36
CA VAL A 230 2.32 -17.61 -9.96
C VAL A 230 3.37 -16.54 -10.28
N THR A 231 3.20 -15.89 -11.43
CA THR A 231 4.06 -14.77 -11.84
C THR A 231 3.27 -13.47 -11.82
N VAL A 232 3.96 -12.37 -11.52
CA VAL A 232 3.40 -11.01 -11.63
C VAL A 232 4.26 -10.22 -12.59
N ARG A 233 3.64 -9.50 -13.51
CA ARG A 233 4.28 -8.47 -14.32
C ARG A 233 3.67 -7.12 -13.94
N TYR A 234 4.52 -6.17 -13.68
CA TYR A 234 4.11 -4.85 -13.24
C TYR A 234 4.78 -3.80 -14.11
N PHE A 235 3.99 -2.86 -14.60
CA PHE A 235 4.45 -1.79 -15.47
C PHE A 235 3.98 -0.44 -14.95
N LEU A 236 4.92 0.50 -14.85
CA LEU A 236 4.70 1.89 -14.54
C LEU A 236 5.40 2.72 -15.62
N ALA A 237 4.69 3.62 -16.27
CA ALA A 237 5.25 4.52 -17.29
C ALA A 237 4.96 5.97 -16.95
N GLU A 238 5.81 6.85 -17.46
CA GLU A 238 5.53 8.27 -17.53
C GLU A 238 4.30 8.50 -18.42
N LEU A 239 3.27 9.12 -17.84
CA LEU A 239 2.07 9.52 -18.55
C LEU A 239 1.93 11.03 -18.46
N ASP A 240 1.34 11.64 -19.50
CA ASP A 240 1.02 13.05 -19.46
C ASP A 240 0.18 13.40 -18.23
N GLU A 241 0.56 14.46 -17.50
CA GLU A 241 -0.08 14.83 -16.24
C GLU A 241 -1.57 15.14 -16.43
N ALA A 242 -1.93 15.80 -17.52
CA ALA A 242 -3.32 16.10 -17.84
C ALA A 242 -4.12 14.81 -18.10
N TYR A 243 -3.50 13.84 -18.78
CA TYR A 243 -4.11 12.51 -19.00
C TYR A 243 -4.33 11.77 -17.68
N VAL A 244 -3.35 11.77 -16.77
CA VAL A 244 -3.47 11.10 -15.46
C VAL A 244 -4.56 11.73 -14.61
N ILE A 245 -4.62 13.08 -14.56
CA ILE A 245 -5.65 13.80 -13.82
C ILE A 245 -7.03 13.50 -14.40
N GLU A 246 -7.17 13.56 -15.71
CA GLU A 246 -8.45 13.32 -16.38
C GLU A 246 -8.90 11.86 -16.23
N ALA A 247 -8.01 10.90 -16.45
CA ALA A 247 -8.29 9.49 -16.24
C ALA A 247 -8.66 9.18 -14.78
N GLY A 248 -7.99 9.79 -13.80
CA GLY A 248 -8.30 9.63 -12.39
C GLY A 248 -9.66 10.21 -11.99
N LYS A 249 -10.10 11.32 -12.61
CA LYS A 249 -11.41 11.93 -12.37
C LYS A 249 -12.56 11.18 -13.03
N HIS A 250 -12.32 10.59 -14.19
CA HIS A 250 -13.31 10.02 -15.08
C HIS A 250 -13.03 8.56 -15.42
N ALA A 251 -12.34 7.83 -14.53
CA ALA A 251 -12.13 6.40 -14.71
C ALA A 251 -13.48 5.72 -14.96
N LYS A 252 -13.77 5.51 -16.25
CA LYS A 252 -14.99 4.85 -16.72
C LYS A 252 -14.75 3.37 -16.83
N PRO A 253 -15.82 2.56 -16.84
CA PRO A 253 -15.73 1.17 -17.26
C PRO A 253 -14.92 1.06 -18.55
N GLY A 254 -13.84 0.25 -18.53
CA GLY A 254 -12.98 0.03 -19.69
C GLY A 254 -11.75 0.94 -19.82
N SER A 255 -11.54 1.92 -18.92
CA SER A 255 -10.26 2.66 -18.89
C SER A 255 -9.12 1.71 -18.49
N ASP A 256 -7.95 1.89 -19.11
CA ASP A 256 -6.75 1.09 -18.81
C ASP A 256 -5.85 1.70 -17.74
N PHE A 257 -6.40 2.61 -16.93
CA PHE A 257 -5.71 3.32 -15.88
C PHE A 257 -5.81 2.57 -14.54
N MET A 258 -4.68 2.36 -13.85
CA MET A 258 -4.59 1.68 -12.55
C MET A 258 -5.41 0.40 -12.46
N HIS A 259 -4.98 -0.63 -13.15
CA HIS A 259 -5.65 -1.91 -13.11
C HIS A 259 -4.66 -3.06 -13.07
N PHE A 260 -5.15 -4.23 -12.70
CA PHE A 260 -4.47 -5.47 -13.05
C PHE A 260 -5.45 -6.49 -13.63
N ILE A 261 -4.88 -7.44 -14.38
CA ILE A 261 -5.57 -8.60 -14.91
C ILE A 261 -5.04 -9.83 -14.19
N ALA A 262 -5.92 -10.52 -13.49
CA ALA A 262 -5.66 -11.87 -13.00
C ALA A 262 -5.94 -12.85 -14.14
N CYS A 263 -4.91 -13.58 -14.55
CA CYS A 263 -5.01 -14.59 -15.62
C CYS A 263 -5.11 -15.97 -14.97
N GLY A 264 -6.25 -16.62 -15.16
CA GLY A 264 -6.48 -18.01 -14.82
C GLY A 264 -6.26 -18.93 -16.01
N THR A 265 -6.32 -20.24 -15.77
CA THR A 265 -6.17 -21.25 -16.84
C THR A 265 -7.36 -21.30 -17.79
N ARG A 266 -8.53 -20.76 -17.40
CA ARG A 266 -9.79 -20.81 -18.18
C ARG A 266 -10.50 -19.47 -18.29
N GLY A 267 -10.14 -18.47 -17.44
CA GLY A 267 -10.74 -17.15 -17.43
C GLY A 267 -9.76 -16.06 -17.06
N GLN A 268 -10.19 -14.82 -17.23
CA GLN A 268 -9.45 -13.63 -16.81
C GLN A 268 -10.38 -12.69 -16.03
N VAL A 269 -9.86 -12.03 -15.03
CA VAL A 269 -10.57 -11.01 -14.27
C VAL A 269 -9.74 -9.73 -14.29
N LYS A 270 -10.33 -8.61 -14.73
CA LYS A 270 -9.71 -7.29 -14.67
C LYS A 270 -10.31 -6.53 -13.49
N TRP A 271 -9.47 -5.96 -12.67
CA TRP A 271 -9.86 -5.13 -11.55
C TRP A 271 -9.19 -3.76 -11.62
N HIS A 272 -9.96 -2.70 -11.41
CA HIS A 272 -9.49 -1.33 -11.39
C HIS A 272 -9.41 -0.83 -9.96
N GLN A 273 -8.22 -0.46 -9.52
CA GLN A 273 -7.99 0.21 -8.22
C GLN A 273 -8.28 1.71 -8.33
N THR A 274 -9.49 2.07 -8.63
CA THR A 274 -9.93 3.47 -8.56
C THR A 274 -11.01 3.59 -7.48
N SER A 275 -11.37 4.81 -7.12
CA SER A 275 -12.54 5.07 -6.27
C SER A 275 -13.83 4.44 -6.82
N THR A 276 -13.81 3.99 -8.05
CA THR A 276 -14.92 3.30 -8.73
C THR A 276 -14.87 1.79 -8.62
N GLY A 277 -13.68 1.17 -8.44
CA GLY A 277 -13.53 -0.25 -8.14
C GLY A 277 -14.24 -1.22 -9.09
N TYR A 278 -14.15 -1.03 -10.41
CA TYR A 278 -14.81 -1.92 -11.37
C TYR A 278 -14.16 -3.29 -11.47
N VAL A 279 -14.98 -4.33 -11.64
CA VAL A 279 -14.52 -5.71 -11.91
C VAL A 279 -15.13 -6.21 -13.24
N TYR A 280 -14.28 -6.78 -14.07
CA TYR A 280 -14.66 -7.34 -15.37
C TYR A 280 -14.24 -8.80 -15.44
N TRP A 281 -15.07 -9.60 -16.12
CA TRP A 281 -14.83 -11.00 -16.45
C TRP A 281 -14.55 -11.18 -17.94
N LYS A 282 -13.70 -12.14 -18.27
CA LYS A 282 -13.46 -12.57 -19.63
C LYS A 282 -13.11 -14.07 -19.67
N SER A 283 -13.84 -14.84 -20.42
CA SER A 283 -13.49 -16.24 -20.67
C SER A 283 -12.25 -16.36 -21.55
N VAL A 284 -11.44 -17.39 -21.30
CA VAL A 284 -10.39 -17.79 -22.25
C VAL A 284 -11.06 -18.66 -23.32
N PRO A 285 -11.01 -18.29 -24.62
CA PRO A 285 -11.70 -19.06 -25.66
C PRO A 285 -11.03 -20.41 -25.85
N SER A 286 -11.85 -21.47 -25.99
CA SER A 286 -11.38 -22.79 -26.37
C SER A 286 -11.02 -22.85 -27.87
N ASP A 287 -11.56 -21.95 -28.69
CA ASP A 287 -11.23 -21.73 -30.09
C ASP A 287 -10.49 -20.40 -30.24
N THR A 288 -9.22 -20.46 -30.63
CA THR A 288 -8.34 -19.29 -30.79
C THR A 288 -8.78 -18.30 -31.86
N ARG A 289 -9.75 -18.69 -32.71
CA ARG A 289 -10.36 -17.80 -33.73
C ARG A 289 -11.46 -16.92 -33.15
N LYS A 290 -11.92 -17.17 -31.92
CA LYS A 290 -12.93 -16.36 -31.23
C LYS A 290 -12.26 -15.27 -30.41
N VAL A 291 -12.73 -14.04 -30.57
CA VAL A 291 -12.40 -12.91 -29.69
C VAL A 291 -13.47 -12.85 -28.61
N MET A 292 -13.05 -12.85 -27.36
CA MET A 292 -13.94 -12.68 -26.22
C MET A 292 -13.78 -11.25 -25.69
N ASP A 293 -14.90 -10.59 -25.46
CA ASP A 293 -14.92 -9.25 -24.87
C ASP A 293 -14.95 -9.29 -23.34
N TRP A 294 -14.60 -8.17 -22.71
CA TRP A 294 -14.74 -7.98 -21.29
C TRP A 294 -16.21 -7.74 -20.92
N GLU A 295 -16.70 -8.48 -19.95
CA GLU A 295 -18.01 -8.30 -19.34
C GLU A 295 -17.88 -7.59 -18.00
N LEU A 296 -18.60 -6.49 -17.80
CA LEU A 296 -18.67 -5.81 -16.52
C LEU A 296 -19.51 -6.65 -15.55
N VAL A 297 -18.88 -7.13 -14.46
CA VAL A 297 -19.57 -7.97 -13.45
C VAL A 297 -19.82 -7.22 -12.14
N TYR A 298 -19.11 -6.11 -11.93
CA TYR A 298 -19.31 -5.25 -10.75
C TYR A 298 -19.01 -3.79 -11.08
N ALA A 299 -19.92 -2.94 -10.62
CA ALA A 299 -19.72 -1.50 -10.51
C ALA A 299 -20.26 -1.03 -9.16
N PRO A 300 -19.56 -0.16 -8.42
CA PRO A 300 -20.06 0.36 -7.17
C PRO A 300 -21.27 1.27 -7.40
N GLU A 301 -22.27 1.19 -6.54
CA GLU A 301 -23.46 2.08 -6.60
C GLU A 301 -23.08 3.54 -6.39
N LYS A 302 -22.12 3.79 -5.50
CA LYS A 302 -21.57 5.11 -5.19
C LYS A 302 -20.06 5.05 -5.10
N PRO A 303 -19.34 5.97 -5.77
CA PRO A 303 -17.90 6.12 -5.56
C PRO A 303 -17.57 6.45 -4.11
N ASP A 304 -16.50 5.87 -3.59
CA ASP A 304 -15.88 6.25 -2.31
C ASP A 304 -14.49 6.85 -2.56
N PRO A 305 -14.41 8.12 -3.01
CA PRO A 305 -13.16 8.72 -3.45
C PRO A 305 -12.13 8.91 -2.32
N ALA A 306 -12.57 8.87 -1.08
CA ALA A 306 -11.71 9.02 0.10
C ALA A 306 -11.37 7.68 0.76
N TRP A 307 -11.77 6.55 0.17
CA TRP A 307 -11.56 5.20 0.72
C TRP A 307 -12.06 5.07 2.18
N VAL A 308 -13.17 5.75 2.49
CA VAL A 308 -13.72 5.82 3.86
C VAL A 308 -14.13 4.44 4.37
N ILE A 309 -14.89 3.71 3.57
CA ILE A 309 -15.41 2.39 3.98
C ILE A 309 -14.30 1.32 4.06
N PRO A 310 -13.41 1.18 3.07
CA PRO A 310 -12.27 0.28 3.19
C PRO A 310 -11.37 0.58 4.38
N THR A 311 -11.06 1.86 4.62
CA THR A 311 -10.28 2.28 5.80
C THR A 311 -11.01 1.93 7.12
N ALA A 312 -12.32 2.16 7.19
CA ALA A 312 -13.10 1.81 8.39
C ALA A 312 -13.05 0.30 8.67
N ARG A 313 -13.22 -0.53 7.64
CA ARG A 313 -13.12 -2.00 7.75
C ARG A 313 -11.74 -2.48 8.18
N LEU A 314 -10.69 -1.85 7.65
CA LEU A 314 -9.31 -2.13 8.06
C LEU A 314 -9.12 -1.81 9.55
N VAL A 315 -9.57 -0.64 10.03
CA VAL A 315 -9.47 -0.27 11.45
C VAL A 315 -10.32 -1.20 12.33
N GLN A 316 -11.51 -1.60 11.89
CA GLN A 316 -12.33 -2.62 12.57
C GLN A 316 -11.63 -3.99 12.61
N ASN A 317 -10.97 -4.39 11.53
CA ASN A 317 -10.16 -5.61 11.50
C ASN A 317 -9.00 -5.55 12.51
N PHE A 318 -8.31 -4.42 12.61
CA PHE A 318 -7.26 -4.17 13.59
C PHE A 318 -7.77 -4.35 15.03
N VAL A 319 -8.88 -3.68 15.39
CA VAL A 319 -9.51 -3.84 16.70
C VAL A 319 -9.89 -5.30 16.98
N SER A 320 -10.52 -5.95 16.01
CA SER A 320 -10.91 -7.36 16.12
C SER A 320 -9.71 -8.30 16.29
N ALA A 321 -8.59 -7.99 15.66
CA ALA A 321 -7.34 -8.75 15.81
C ALA A 321 -6.82 -8.66 17.25
N ILE A 322 -6.84 -7.46 17.83
CA ILE A 322 -6.43 -7.22 19.23
C ILE A 322 -7.36 -7.97 20.19
N GLU A 323 -8.67 -7.81 20.07
CA GLU A 323 -9.66 -8.45 20.95
C GLU A 323 -9.58 -9.97 20.92
N ARG A 324 -9.20 -10.55 19.80
CA ARG A 324 -9.13 -12.01 19.60
C ARG A 324 -7.72 -12.59 19.77
N GLY A 325 -6.71 -11.75 19.98
CA GLY A 325 -5.31 -12.17 20.09
C GLY A 325 -4.81 -12.90 18.84
N ARG A 326 -5.16 -12.41 17.64
CA ARG A 326 -4.75 -12.99 16.35
C ARG A 326 -4.14 -11.93 15.43
N ASP A 327 -3.47 -12.36 14.38
CA ASP A 327 -2.93 -11.45 13.39
C ASP A 327 -4.05 -10.69 12.64
N PRO A 328 -3.83 -9.41 12.30
CA PRO A 328 -4.72 -8.66 11.42
C PRO A 328 -4.59 -9.16 9.97
N ALA A 329 -5.51 -8.74 9.10
CA ALA A 329 -5.46 -9.11 7.68
C ALA A 329 -4.29 -8.46 6.93
N THR A 330 -3.71 -7.39 7.47
CA THR A 330 -2.56 -6.66 6.89
C THR A 330 -1.43 -6.55 7.94
N PRO A 331 -0.83 -7.69 8.33
CA PRO A 331 0.18 -7.71 9.38
C PRO A 331 1.49 -7.03 8.93
N ILE A 332 2.29 -6.60 9.89
CA ILE A 332 3.56 -5.92 9.63
C ILE A 332 4.54 -6.78 8.79
N GLU A 333 4.46 -8.10 8.92
CA GLU A 333 5.28 -9.04 8.14
C GLU A 333 4.96 -9.01 6.65
N ASP A 334 3.69 -8.83 6.29
CA ASP A 334 3.29 -8.67 4.89
C ASP A 334 3.79 -7.34 4.34
N ALA A 335 3.71 -6.29 5.16
CA ALA A 335 4.23 -5.00 4.78
C ALA A 335 5.76 -5.00 4.62
N ALA A 336 6.49 -5.73 5.47
CA ALA A 336 7.93 -5.92 5.30
C ALA A 336 8.27 -6.67 4.00
N ALA A 337 7.48 -7.69 3.64
CA ALA A 337 7.65 -8.38 2.35
C ALA A 337 7.33 -7.46 1.16
N VAL A 338 6.39 -6.51 1.30
CA VAL A 338 6.15 -5.48 0.28
C VAL A 338 7.35 -4.53 0.15
N VAL A 339 7.98 -4.12 1.26
CA VAL A 339 9.21 -3.32 1.24
C VAL A 339 10.31 -4.05 0.47
N ASP A 340 10.54 -5.35 0.73
CA ASP A 340 11.48 -6.17 -0.04
C ASP A 340 11.17 -6.20 -1.54
N GLN A 341 9.91 -6.31 -1.91
CA GLN A 341 9.50 -6.30 -3.32
C GLN A 341 9.80 -4.97 -4.00
N VAL A 342 9.47 -3.85 -3.35
CA VAL A 342 9.69 -2.50 -3.90
C VAL A 342 11.18 -2.23 -4.09
N TYR A 343 11.99 -2.41 -3.04
CA TYR A 343 13.43 -2.16 -3.12
C TYR A 343 14.18 -3.21 -3.95
N GLY A 344 13.62 -4.40 -4.06
CA GLY A 344 14.10 -5.46 -4.95
C GLY A 344 14.11 -5.05 -6.42
N ILE A 345 13.21 -4.16 -6.86
CA ILE A 345 13.22 -3.62 -8.23
C ILE A 345 14.52 -2.87 -8.50
N TYR A 346 14.85 -1.92 -7.63
CA TYR A 346 16.09 -1.13 -7.77
C TYR A 346 17.35 -2.01 -7.64
N ALA A 347 17.38 -2.88 -6.65
CA ALA A 347 18.50 -3.79 -6.44
C ALA A 347 18.73 -4.70 -7.66
N SER A 348 17.68 -5.31 -8.20
CA SER A 348 17.74 -6.16 -9.39
C SER A 348 18.13 -5.37 -10.64
N HIS A 349 17.57 -4.17 -10.81
CA HIS A 349 17.91 -3.28 -11.91
C HIS A 349 19.40 -2.95 -11.94
N LEU A 350 19.98 -2.55 -10.81
CA LEU A 350 21.40 -2.24 -10.68
C LEU A 350 22.28 -3.47 -10.88
N ALA A 351 21.88 -4.63 -10.34
CA ALA A 351 22.58 -5.90 -10.53
C ALA A 351 22.46 -6.46 -11.96
N GLY A 352 21.46 -6.03 -12.74
CA GLY A 352 21.20 -6.48 -14.10
C GLY A 352 20.74 -7.95 -14.20
N ARG A 353 20.20 -8.52 -13.10
CA ARG A 353 19.76 -9.91 -13.01
C ARG A 353 18.62 -10.06 -12.00
N PRO A 354 17.83 -11.15 -12.07
CA PRO A 354 16.89 -11.48 -11.00
C PRO A 354 17.60 -11.65 -9.66
N LEU A 355 16.91 -11.26 -8.58
CA LEU A 355 17.35 -11.42 -7.20
C LEU A 355 16.31 -12.22 -6.41
N LYS A 356 16.79 -13.01 -5.45
CA LYS A 356 15.94 -13.72 -4.50
C LYS A 356 15.28 -12.75 -3.52
N LEU A 357 14.08 -13.08 -3.06
CA LEU A 357 13.37 -12.43 -1.98
C LEU A 357 13.21 -13.38 -0.77
N PRO A 358 13.32 -12.88 0.46
CA PRO A 358 13.72 -11.51 0.80
C PRO A 358 15.14 -11.19 0.34
N LEU A 359 15.44 -9.90 0.14
CA LEU A 359 16.77 -9.45 -0.28
C LEU A 359 17.84 -9.85 0.74
N GLU A 360 19.01 -10.32 0.29
CA GLU A 360 20.17 -10.57 1.18
C GLU A 360 20.78 -9.28 1.72
N GLU A 361 20.96 -8.26 0.85
CA GLU A 361 21.39 -6.93 1.26
C GLU A 361 20.17 -6.13 1.76
N ARG A 362 20.19 -5.76 3.03
CA ARG A 362 19.07 -5.09 3.69
C ARG A 362 19.12 -3.56 3.64
N LYS A 363 20.26 -3.00 3.19
CA LYS A 363 20.39 -1.55 3.03
C LYS A 363 19.58 -1.05 1.84
N HIS A 364 19.31 0.24 1.87
CA HIS A 364 18.63 0.90 0.75
C HIS A 364 19.49 0.82 -0.53
N PRO A 365 19.01 0.24 -1.64
CA PRO A 365 19.85 -0.05 -2.82
C PRO A 365 20.32 1.20 -3.56
N LEU A 366 19.71 2.36 -3.33
CA LEU A 366 20.09 3.63 -3.98
C LEU A 366 20.99 4.52 -3.09
N ARG A 367 21.46 4.03 -1.95
CA ARG A 367 22.36 4.76 -1.03
C ARG A 367 23.75 4.19 -0.96
#